data_bd9767d441a366210ce139d5c64959da
#
_entry.id   bd9767d441a366210ce139d5c64959da
#
_cell.length_a   1.000
_cell.length_b   1.000
_cell.length_c   1.000
_cell.angle_alpha   90.00
_cell.angle_beta   90.00
_cell.angle_gamma   90.00
#
_symmetry.space_group_name_H-M   'P 1'
#
loop_
_entity.id
_entity.type
_entity.pdbx_description
1 polymer ?
#
loop_
_entity_poly.entity_id
_entity_poly.type
_entity_poly.pdbx_seq_one_letter_code
_entity_poly.pdbx_strand_id
1 'polypeptide(L)'
;MKKMIGTLVFAALSATAGQAVAAGDIDEGKTKAMACAACHGAAGISSNEAWPNLAGQKAGYLVKQLKAFRDGTRNDPVMSSMSKTLSDPDIDDLAAYYSSL
;
A
#
# COMPACT_ATOMS: atom_id res chain seq x y z
N MET A 1 43.64 -41.74 -24.89
CA MET A 1 43.61 -40.48 -24.15
C MET A 1 42.27 -39.79 -24.34
N LYS A 2 41.46 -39.89 -23.40
CA LYS A 2 40.13 -39.28 -23.47
C LYS A 2 40.10 -38.08 -22.56
N LYS A 3 39.89 -36.93 -23.13
CA LYS A 3 39.65 -35.72 -22.35
C LYS A 3 38.23 -35.74 -21.89
N MET A 4 38.04 -35.83 -20.61
CA MET A 4 36.74 -35.60 -20.02
C MET A 4 36.49 -34.10 -19.96
N ILE A 5 35.60 -33.65 -20.78
CA ILE A 5 35.10 -32.28 -20.69
C ILE A 5 34.01 -32.31 -19.65
N GLY A 6 34.33 -31.82 -18.48
CA GLY A 6 33.32 -31.60 -17.45
C GLY A 6 32.42 -30.50 -17.88
N THR A 7 31.21 -30.83 -18.17
CA THR A 7 30.19 -29.82 -18.41
C THR A 7 29.83 -29.19 -17.06
N LEU A 8 30.29 -27.98 -16.87
CA LEU A 8 29.81 -27.17 -15.75
C LEU A 8 28.39 -26.77 -16.04
N VAL A 9 27.47 -27.40 -15.37
CA VAL A 9 26.10 -26.96 -15.38
C VAL A 9 25.98 -25.82 -14.39
N PHE A 10 25.92 -24.62 -14.89
CA PHE A 10 25.52 -23.50 -14.07
C PHE A 10 24.00 -23.57 -13.88
N ALA A 11 23.59 -24.03 -12.73
CA ALA A 11 22.24 -23.77 -12.30
C ALA A 11 22.12 -22.28 -12.01
N ALA A 12 21.51 -21.56 -12.93
CA ALA A 12 21.14 -20.19 -12.66
C ALA A 12 20.10 -20.22 -11.55
N LEU A 13 20.51 -19.92 -10.33
CA LEU A 13 19.59 -19.58 -9.28
C LEU A 13 19.01 -18.21 -9.63
N SER A 14 17.89 -18.20 -10.32
CA SER A 14 17.06 -17.03 -10.30
C SER A 14 16.45 -16.94 -8.91
N ALA A 15 17.10 -16.21 -8.05
CA ALA A 15 16.48 -15.75 -6.84
C ALA A 15 15.33 -14.85 -7.27
N THR A 16 14.14 -15.40 -7.34
CA THR A 16 12.96 -14.57 -7.21
C THR A 16 13.02 -14.02 -5.80
N ALA A 17 13.62 -12.84 -5.68
CA ALA A 17 13.42 -12.03 -4.49
C ALA A 17 11.93 -12.02 -4.22
N GLY A 18 11.54 -12.46 -3.03
CA GLY A 18 10.15 -12.40 -2.62
C GLY A 18 9.63 -11.05 -3.04
N GLN A 19 8.59 -11.05 -3.82
CA GLN A 19 7.96 -9.85 -4.29
C GLN A 19 7.57 -9.03 -3.08
N ALA A 20 8.42 -8.08 -2.73
CA ALA A 20 7.87 -6.88 -2.16
C ALA A 20 6.85 -6.44 -3.20
N VAL A 21 5.58 -6.68 -2.91
CA VAL A 21 4.51 -6.08 -3.67
C VAL A 21 4.91 -4.64 -3.80
N ALA A 22 5.11 -4.18 -5.02
CA ALA A 22 5.35 -2.78 -5.25
C ALA A 22 4.19 -2.06 -4.57
N ALA A 23 4.42 -1.69 -3.33
CA ALA A 23 3.58 -0.72 -2.67
C ALA A 23 3.46 0.43 -3.66
N GLY A 24 2.35 1.10 -3.68
CA GLY A 24 2.11 2.22 -4.57
C GLY A 24 3.18 3.31 -4.46
N ASP A 25 3.01 4.32 -5.19
CA ASP A 25 3.90 5.48 -5.26
C ASP A 25 3.59 6.45 -4.11
N ILE A 26 4.61 6.79 -3.31
CA ILE A 26 4.47 7.70 -2.18
C ILE A 26 4.07 9.11 -2.63
N ASP A 27 4.65 9.63 -3.70
CA ASP A 27 4.36 10.97 -4.19
C ASP A 27 2.94 11.08 -4.75
N GLU A 28 2.50 10.08 -5.49
CA GLU A 28 1.11 9.97 -5.93
C GLU A 28 0.16 9.86 -4.75
N GLY A 29 0.51 9.05 -3.76
CA GLY A 29 -0.25 8.90 -2.53
C GLY A 29 -0.38 10.21 -1.76
N LYS A 30 0.67 11.01 -1.69
CA LYS A 30 0.65 12.33 -1.08
C LYS A 30 -0.37 13.26 -1.74
N THR A 31 -0.42 13.27 -3.06
CA THR A 31 -1.38 14.05 -3.82
C THR A 31 -2.81 13.57 -3.56
N LYS A 32 -3.03 12.27 -3.61
CA LYS A 32 -4.34 11.65 -3.37
C LYS A 32 -4.83 11.86 -1.92
N ALA A 33 -3.92 11.88 -0.97
CA ALA A 33 -4.20 12.08 0.45
C ALA A 33 -4.76 13.48 0.78
N MET A 34 -4.67 14.43 -0.13
CA MET A 34 -5.26 15.76 0.06
C MET A 34 -6.76 15.68 0.37
N ALA A 35 -7.46 14.74 -0.22
CA ALA A 35 -8.88 14.49 0.06
C ALA A 35 -9.13 13.91 1.45
N CYS A 36 -8.12 13.33 2.07
CA CYS A 36 -8.20 12.66 3.37
C CYS A 36 -7.76 13.59 4.52
N ALA A 37 -7.02 14.63 4.19
CA ALA A 37 -6.35 15.49 5.16
C ALA A 37 -7.31 16.26 6.06
N ALA A 38 -8.50 16.63 5.58
CA ALA A 38 -9.48 17.37 6.36
C ALA A 38 -9.89 16.66 7.66
N CYS A 39 -9.91 15.33 7.63
CA CYS A 39 -10.27 14.52 8.79
C CYS A 39 -9.06 13.83 9.43
N HIS A 40 -8.15 13.31 8.63
CA HIS A 40 -7.01 12.54 9.12
C HIS A 40 -5.75 13.37 9.37
N GLY A 41 -5.78 14.65 9.06
CA GLY A 41 -4.65 15.57 9.21
C GLY A 41 -3.73 15.60 7.99
N ALA A 42 -3.11 16.76 7.76
CA ALA A 42 -2.19 16.97 6.63
C ALA A 42 -0.93 16.08 6.71
N ALA A 43 -0.54 15.71 7.93
CA ALA A 43 0.58 14.80 8.19
C ALA A 43 0.12 13.40 8.64
N GLY A 44 -1.15 13.06 8.43
CA GLY A 44 -1.70 11.79 8.87
C GLY A 44 -1.94 11.68 10.38
N ILE A 45 -1.88 12.80 11.08
CA ILE A 45 -2.20 12.92 12.50
C ILE A 45 -3.50 13.69 12.64
N SER A 46 -4.52 13.02 13.14
CA SER A 46 -5.82 13.62 13.35
C SER A 46 -5.85 14.50 14.60
N SER A 47 -6.54 15.61 14.53
CA SER A 47 -6.82 16.47 15.69
C SER A 47 -8.13 16.09 16.40
N ASN A 48 -8.86 15.14 15.91
CA ASN A 48 -10.15 14.72 16.44
C ASN A 48 -10.13 13.24 16.80
N GLU A 49 -10.54 12.91 18.02
CA GLU A 49 -10.58 11.54 18.52
C GLU A 49 -11.51 10.61 17.74
N ALA A 50 -12.51 11.16 17.03
CA ALA A 50 -13.42 10.38 16.21
C ALA A 50 -12.75 9.84 14.93
N TRP A 51 -11.63 10.42 14.53
CA TRP A 51 -10.92 10.07 13.30
C TRP A 51 -9.51 9.58 13.62
N PRO A 52 -9.10 8.42 13.13
CA PRO A 52 -7.82 7.85 13.50
C PRO A 52 -6.65 8.54 12.81
N ASN A 53 -5.48 8.46 13.45
CA ASN A 53 -4.22 8.73 12.79
C ASN A 53 -3.95 7.66 11.73
N LEU A 54 -3.39 8.08 10.60
CA LEU A 54 -2.95 7.18 9.54
C LEU A 54 -1.44 7.15 9.40
N ALA A 55 -0.74 8.15 9.91
CA ALA A 55 0.73 8.24 9.85
C ALA A 55 1.38 7.01 10.50
N GLY A 56 2.29 6.40 9.77
CA GLY A 56 3.04 5.25 10.26
C GLY A 56 2.25 3.94 10.36
N GLN A 57 1.00 3.93 9.89
CA GLN A 57 0.20 2.72 9.86
C GLN A 57 0.77 1.74 8.82
N LYS A 58 0.63 0.46 9.07
CA LYS A 58 1.12 -0.59 8.16
C LYS A 58 0.41 -0.51 6.81
N ALA A 59 1.19 -0.51 5.73
CA ALA A 59 0.66 -0.38 4.38
C ALA A 59 -0.37 -1.48 4.04
N GLY A 60 -0.08 -2.72 4.36
CA GLY A 60 -1.00 -3.84 4.13
C GLY A 60 -2.32 -3.69 4.89
N TYR A 61 -2.27 -3.17 6.10
CA TYR A 61 -3.47 -2.89 6.88
C TYR A 61 -4.31 -1.78 6.25
N LEU A 62 -3.67 -0.70 5.79
CA LEU A 62 -4.36 0.40 5.10
C LEU A 62 -5.03 -0.08 3.81
N VAL A 63 -4.33 -0.88 3.01
CA VAL A 63 -4.91 -1.48 1.80
C VAL A 63 -6.15 -2.29 2.13
N LYS A 64 -6.05 -3.15 3.12
CA LYS A 64 -7.17 -3.99 3.56
C LYS A 64 -8.37 -3.15 4.00
N GLN A 65 -8.15 -2.12 4.80
CA GLN A 65 -9.22 -1.30 5.34
C GLN A 65 -9.89 -0.43 4.25
N LEU A 66 -9.12 0.19 3.38
CA LEU A 66 -9.67 0.98 2.29
C LEU A 66 -10.48 0.13 1.32
N LYS A 67 -10.01 -1.06 0.98
CA LYS A 67 -10.78 -2.02 0.18
C LYS A 67 -12.06 -2.46 0.89
N ALA A 68 -11.99 -2.72 2.19
CA ALA A 68 -13.16 -3.12 2.98
C ALA A 68 -14.24 -2.03 3.01
N PHE A 69 -13.85 -0.77 3.17
CA PHE A 69 -14.78 0.35 3.07
C PHE A 69 -15.37 0.50 1.67
N ARG A 70 -14.53 0.39 0.64
CA ARG A 70 -14.97 0.49 -0.76
C ARG A 70 -15.93 -0.62 -1.14
N ASP A 71 -15.63 -1.85 -0.74
CA ASP A 71 -16.33 -3.05 -1.19
C ASP A 71 -17.48 -3.44 -0.26
N GLY A 72 -17.67 -2.72 0.85
CA GLY A 72 -18.82 -2.87 1.74
C GLY A 72 -18.69 -3.92 2.84
N THR A 73 -17.49 -4.50 3.03
CA THR A 73 -17.24 -5.45 4.15
C THR A 73 -16.95 -4.73 5.47
N ARG A 74 -16.62 -3.46 5.41
CA ARG A 74 -16.57 -2.55 6.54
C ARG A 74 -17.41 -1.32 6.21
N ASN A 75 -18.36 -0.98 7.06
CA ASN A 75 -19.28 0.11 6.79
C ASN A 75 -19.04 1.29 7.74
N ASP A 76 -18.90 2.45 7.16
CA ASP A 76 -18.87 3.74 7.83
C ASP A 76 -19.47 4.77 6.90
N PRO A 77 -20.37 5.67 7.40
CA PRO A 77 -21.08 6.62 6.54
C PRO A 77 -20.15 7.52 5.71
N VAL A 78 -19.02 7.91 6.30
CA VAL A 78 -18.04 8.79 5.64
C VAL A 78 -17.03 7.98 4.84
N MET A 79 -16.35 7.03 5.49
CA MET A 79 -15.25 6.30 4.84
C MET A 79 -15.73 5.39 3.71
N SER A 80 -16.89 4.78 3.83
CA SER A 80 -17.46 3.98 2.74
C SER A 80 -17.74 4.85 1.52
N SER A 81 -18.26 6.06 1.72
CA SER A 81 -18.49 7.02 0.64
C SER A 81 -17.17 7.51 0.02
N MET A 82 -16.21 7.91 0.84
CA MET A 82 -14.91 8.41 0.39
C MET A 82 -14.09 7.37 -0.35
N SER A 83 -14.20 6.11 0.04
CA SER A 83 -13.40 5.01 -0.55
C SER A 83 -14.02 4.47 -1.84
N LYS A 84 -15.27 4.76 -2.11
CA LYS A 84 -16.03 4.15 -3.20
C LYS A 84 -15.42 4.36 -4.58
N THR A 85 -14.81 5.51 -4.80
CA THR A 85 -14.21 5.90 -6.07
C THR A 85 -12.73 5.55 -6.19
N LEU A 86 -12.12 4.98 -5.14
CA LEU A 86 -10.72 4.62 -5.17
C LEU A 86 -10.49 3.36 -6.01
N SER A 87 -9.56 3.44 -6.93
CA SER A 87 -9.02 2.27 -7.64
C SER A 87 -8.03 1.50 -6.75
N ASP A 88 -7.70 0.28 -7.13
CA ASP A 88 -6.64 -0.46 -6.45
C ASP A 88 -5.30 0.29 -6.43
N PRO A 89 -4.83 0.88 -7.56
CA PRO A 89 -3.64 1.74 -7.53
C PRO A 89 -3.76 2.94 -6.61
N ASP A 90 -4.93 3.59 -6.52
CA ASP A 90 -5.15 4.70 -5.58
C ASP A 90 -4.95 4.25 -4.14
N ILE A 91 -5.49 3.10 -3.79
CA ILE A 91 -5.37 2.52 -2.45
C ILE A 91 -3.92 2.17 -2.14
N ASP A 92 -3.20 1.57 -3.09
CA ASP A 92 -1.80 1.23 -2.92
C ASP A 92 -0.94 2.48 -2.71
N ASP A 93 -1.19 3.54 -3.46
CA ASP A 93 -0.48 4.81 -3.35
C ASP A 93 -0.74 5.49 -2.00
N LEU A 94 -1.99 5.55 -1.56
CA LEU A 94 -2.36 6.09 -0.25
C LEU A 94 -1.72 5.29 0.88
N ALA A 95 -1.72 3.98 0.79
CA ALA A 95 -1.10 3.11 1.78
C ALA A 95 0.42 3.31 1.84
N ALA A 96 1.07 3.46 0.69
CA ALA A 96 2.50 3.75 0.61
C ALA A 96 2.83 5.09 1.26
N TYR A 97 2.04 6.12 0.99
CA TYR A 97 2.26 7.45 1.55
C TYR A 97 2.10 7.46 3.08
N TYR A 98 0.96 7.03 3.59
CA TYR A 98 0.71 7.09 5.03
C TYR A 98 1.62 6.17 5.83
N SER A 99 1.98 5.02 5.32
CA SER A 99 2.92 4.11 5.99
C SER A 99 4.35 4.67 6.04
N SER A 100 4.67 5.63 5.17
CA SER A 100 5.98 6.30 5.13
C SER A 100 6.14 7.43 6.13
N LEU A 101 5.06 7.85 6.74
CA LEU A 101 5.05 8.99 7.67
C LEU A 101 5.44 8.64 9.09
#